data_f218472a24adab0c0e75906d6f1f7524
#
_entry.id   f218472a24adab0c0e75906d6f1f7524
#
_cell.length_a   1.000
_cell.length_b   1.000
_cell.length_c   1.000
_cell.angle_alpha   90.00
_cell.angle_beta   90.00
_cell.angle_gamma   90.00
#
_symmetry.space_group_name_H-M   'P 1'
#
loop_
_entity.id
_entity.type
_entity.pdbx_description
1 polymer ?
#
loop_
_entity_poly.entity_id
_entity_poly.type
_entity_poly.pdbx_seq_one_letter_code
_entity_poly.pdbx_strand_id
1 'polypeptide(L)'
;MLGHLVRTALTLIVLASAVACSTDEGGAGGYTLRIGATSPTGTPAGSLGWGDKQGILGEQLKDAGVDKIEYSFFQSGSDVASALFAGAIDVAAIGDNPALRARSRDPKVVLLALDSISSDAWLVGAKGGPTDIQGLVGKAVTAPQGTIRDRAAKQLIDAAGLTGKIQVRDVPTPESIAGLSSGQIDATVVTGASAIELQDKGFPIIDSLSRHGLGSTGTNITLSTFTDAHPEFADSWRRAVTAVNTNITENFDDYVTWVAQTDGTQLEFVKESTRSHEFNTEPFPAQGVDQLEAAYEFLNADGSLENQYSVREWAGAQS
;
A
#
# COMPACT_ATOMS: atom_id res chain seq x y z
N MET A 1 -49.96 11.86 73.16
CA MET A 1 -49.60 13.27 72.87
C MET A 1 -49.08 13.28 71.41
N LEU A 2 -49.92 13.75 70.58
CA LEU A 2 -49.83 14.63 69.39
C LEU A 2 -48.50 14.47 68.63
N GLY A 3 -48.49 13.92 67.53
CA GLY A 3 -48.89 13.71 66.23
C GLY A 3 -48.82 14.90 65.29
N HIS A 4 -47.84 15.10 64.46
CA HIS A 4 -47.93 15.92 63.25
C HIS A 4 -47.55 15.16 62.04
N LEU A 5 -48.55 14.85 61.21
CA LEU A 5 -48.39 14.42 59.80
C LEU A 5 -47.95 15.65 58.97
N VAL A 6 -46.80 15.52 58.30
CA VAL A 6 -46.41 16.40 57.18
C VAL A 6 -46.65 15.65 55.90
N ARG A 7 -47.66 16.08 55.14
CA ARG A 7 -47.87 15.60 53.72
C ARG A 7 -46.97 16.39 52.83
N THR A 8 -46.00 15.72 52.25
CA THR A 8 -45.19 16.25 51.17
C THR A 8 -45.84 15.91 49.83
N ALA A 9 -46.33 16.95 49.14
CA ALA A 9 -46.85 16.82 47.78
C ALA A 9 -45.67 16.68 46.78
N LEU A 10 -45.64 15.55 46.05
CA LEU A 10 -44.67 15.30 45.00
C LEU A 10 -45.22 15.90 43.71
N THR A 11 -44.68 17.05 43.28
CA THR A 11 -45.00 17.67 41.99
C THR A 11 -44.17 16.99 40.89
N LEU A 12 -44.84 16.21 40.03
CA LEU A 12 -44.28 15.62 38.85
C LEU A 12 -44.07 16.69 37.77
N ILE A 13 -42.85 17.09 37.52
CA ILE A 13 -42.49 17.92 36.37
C ILE A 13 -42.27 16.97 35.19
N VAL A 14 -43.20 16.93 34.24
CA VAL A 14 -43.06 16.29 32.96
C VAL A 14 -42.23 17.20 32.06
N LEU A 15 -40.93 16.91 31.89
CA LEU A 15 -40.13 17.52 30.84
C LEU A 15 -40.53 16.88 29.48
N ALA A 16 -41.29 17.62 28.71
CA ALA A 16 -41.50 17.33 27.30
C ALA A 16 -40.18 17.60 26.54
N SER A 17 -39.41 16.54 26.26
CA SER A 17 -38.28 16.57 25.34
C SER A 17 -38.84 16.81 23.95
N ALA A 18 -38.77 18.03 23.44
CA ALA A 18 -38.95 18.32 22.02
C ALA A 18 -37.80 17.67 21.27
N VAL A 19 -38.07 16.54 20.60
CA VAL A 19 -37.20 16.00 19.55
C VAL A 19 -37.28 17.01 18.41
N ALA A 20 -36.32 17.93 18.34
CA ALA A 20 -36.06 18.70 17.14
C ALA A 20 -35.53 17.72 16.11
N CYS A 21 -36.38 17.26 15.17
CA CYS A 21 -35.95 16.78 13.89
C CYS A 21 -35.25 17.96 13.22
N SER A 22 -33.93 18.03 13.34
CA SER A 22 -33.15 18.80 12.40
C SER A 22 -33.31 18.08 11.03
N THR A 23 -34.18 18.61 10.19
CA THR A 23 -34.08 18.41 8.77
C THR A 23 -32.71 18.97 8.41
N ASP A 24 -31.77 18.08 8.15
CA ASP A 24 -30.51 18.40 7.49
C ASP A 24 -30.91 18.94 6.11
N GLU A 25 -31.07 20.26 6.03
CA GLU A 25 -31.04 20.94 4.75
C GLU A 25 -29.66 20.67 4.19
N GLY A 26 -29.61 19.93 3.06
CA GLY A 26 -28.39 19.61 2.32
C GLY A 26 -27.60 20.88 1.99
N GLY A 27 -26.87 21.38 2.95
CA GLY A 27 -25.73 22.23 2.76
C GLY A 27 -24.61 21.37 2.20
N ALA A 28 -24.01 21.82 1.09
CA ALA A 28 -22.83 21.24 0.51
C ALA A 28 -21.63 21.36 1.47
N GLY A 29 -21.68 20.64 2.58
CA GLY A 29 -20.54 20.40 3.46
C GLY A 29 -19.81 19.19 2.93
N GLY A 30 -18.53 19.35 2.60
CA GLY A 30 -17.71 18.24 2.19
C GLY A 30 -17.47 17.25 3.32
N TYR A 31 -16.80 16.15 3.00
CA TYR A 31 -16.48 15.09 3.97
C TYR A 31 -14.98 14.94 4.20
N THR A 32 -14.62 14.30 5.29
CA THR A 32 -13.24 13.90 5.56
C THR A 32 -12.95 12.56 4.91
N LEU A 33 -11.98 12.54 3.97
CA LEU A 33 -11.47 11.33 3.36
C LEU A 33 -10.41 10.70 4.26
N ARG A 34 -10.59 9.43 4.64
CA ARG A 34 -9.66 8.68 5.48
C ARG A 34 -8.82 7.74 4.61
N ILE A 35 -7.51 7.97 4.55
CA ILE A 35 -6.57 7.19 3.74
C ILE A 35 -5.69 6.34 4.66
N GLY A 36 -5.65 5.04 4.41
CA GLY A 36 -4.71 4.13 5.07
C GLY A 36 -3.53 3.81 4.17
N ALA A 37 -2.32 3.80 4.73
CA ALA A 37 -1.10 3.43 4.03
C ALA A 37 -0.12 2.72 4.96
N THR A 38 0.89 2.05 4.39
CA THR A 38 2.04 1.59 5.17
C THR A 38 3.08 2.70 5.24
N SER A 39 3.56 3.01 6.44
CA SER A 39 4.67 3.96 6.61
C SER A 39 5.48 3.62 7.85
N PRO A 40 6.79 3.41 7.74
CA PRO A 40 7.67 3.22 8.89
C PRO A 40 7.91 4.51 9.68
N THR A 41 7.73 5.67 9.06
CA THR A 41 7.96 6.99 9.66
C THR A 41 6.70 7.62 10.26
N GLY A 42 5.52 7.04 9.98
CA GLY A 42 4.23 7.61 10.41
C GLY A 42 3.83 8.87 9.63
N THR A 43 4.38 9.05 8.43
CA THR A 43 4.07 10.17 7.52
C THR A 43 3.71 9.62 6.14
N PRO A 44 2.90 10.35 5.34
CA PRO A 44 2.63 9.96 3.96
C PRO A 44 3.94 9.86 3.16
N ALA A 45 4.10 8.79 2.39
CA ALA A 45 5.28 8.51 1.60
C ALA A 45 4.93 8.25 0.13
N GLY A 46 5.94 8.13 -0.74
CA GLY A 46 5.76 7.83 -2.15
C GLY A 46 4.94 8.90 -2.90
N SER A 47 4.23 8.50 -3.94
CA SER A 47 3.38 9.39 -4.75
C SER A 47 2.28 10.05 -3.90
N LEU A 48 1.65 9.30 -3.01
CA LEU A 48 0.62 9.82 -2.10
C LEU A 48 1.16 10.97 -1.23
N GLY A 49 2.32 10.77 -0.58
CA GLY A 49 2.93 11.78 0.27
C GLY A 49 3.42 13.00 -0.51
N TRP A 50 3.93 12.80 -1.72
CA TRP A 50 4.30 13.90 -2.60
C TRP A 50 3.09 14.72 -3.04
N GLY A 51 2.01 14.04 -3.46
CA GLY A 51 0.77 14.69 -3.85
C GLY A 51 0.13 15.52 -2.74
N ASP A 52 0.21 15.03 -1.51
CA ASP A 52 -0.24 15.75 -0.32
C ASP A 52 0.65 16.98 -0.06
N LYS A 53 1.97 16.80 -0.04
CA LYS A 53 2.96 17.86 0.13
C LYS A 53 2.81 18.98 -0.91
N GLN A 54 2.49 18.66 -2.15
CA GLN A 54 2.28 19.63 -3.21
C GLN A 54 0.87 20.23 -3.23
N GLY A 55 -0.03 19.75 -2.37
CA GLY A 55 -1.44 20.18 -2.32
C GLY A 55 -2.30 19.66 -3.48
N ILE A 56 -1.75 18.80 -4.35
CA ILE A 56 -2.41 18.27 -5.55
C ILE A 56 -3.62 17.42 -5.16
N LEU A 57 -3.47 16.56 -4.13
CA LEU A 57 -4.58 15.70 -3.69
C LEU A 57 -5.77 16.52 -3.21
N GLY A 58 -5.52 17.53 -2.36
CA GLY A 58 -6.58 18.40 -1.83
C GLY A 58 -7.26 19.20 -2.94
N GLU A 59 -6.53 19.65 -3.96
CA GLU A 59 -7.10 20.39 -5.10
C GLU A 59 -7.98 19.48 -5.97
N GLN A 60 -7.45 18.33 -6.40
CA GLN A 60 -8.13 17.43 -7.31
C GLN A 60 -9.35 16.73 -6.70
N LEU A 61 -9.39 16.58 -5.38
CA LEU A 61 -10.48 15.88 -4.70
C LEU A 61 -11.59 16.82 -4.20
N LYS A 62 -11.42 18.14 -4.33
CA LYS A 62 -12.47 19.12 -3.97
C LYS A 62 -13.78 18.89 -4.69
N ASP A 63 -13.72 18.63 -6.00
CA ASP A 63 -14.92 18.43 -6.82
C ASP A 63 -15.68 17.15 -6.44
N ALA A 64 -15.00 16.20 -5.77
CA ALA A 64 -15.64 15.02 -5.17
C ALA A 64 -16.19 15.27 -3.77
N GLY A 65 -16.17 16.52 -3.28
CA GLY A 65 -16.67 16.89 -1.96
C GLY A 65 -15.71 16.59 -0.80
N VAL A 66 -14.42 16.37 -1.07
CA VAL A 66 -13.42 16.16 -0.01
C VAL A 66 -12.95 17.50 0.55
N ASP A 67 -13.28 17.78 1.81
CA ASP A 67 -12.84 18.99 2.51
C ASP A 67 -11.53 18.78 3.28
N LYS A 68 -11.28 17.54 3.73
CA LYS A 68 -10.13 17.18 4.55
C LYS A 68 -9.63 15.79 4.20
N ILE A 69 -8.32 15.58 4.25
CA ILE A 69 -7.69 14.26 4.15
C ILE A 69 -7.08 13.93 5.52
N GLU A 70 -7.36 12.74 6.02
CA GLU A 70 -6.75 12.17 7.22
C GLU A 70 -6.02 10.87 6.88
N TYR A 71 -4.84 10.71 7.46
CA TYR A 71 -4.00 9.53 7.23
C TYR A 71 -3.96 8.62 8.45
N SER A 72 -4.02 7.32 8.20
CA SER A 72 -3.75 6.26 9.19
C SER A 72 -2.64 5.36 8.67
N PHE A 73 -1.62 5.11 9.51
CA PHE A 73 -0.46 4.32 9.12
C PHE A 73 -0.43 2.97 9.82
N PHE A 74 -0.07 1.94 9.07
CA PHE A 74 -0.08 0.56 9.50
C PHE A 74 1.27 -0.11 9.22
N GLN A 75 1.52 -1.25 9.87
CA GLN A 75 2.76 -2.01 9.73
C GLN A 75 2.82 -2.81 8.42
N SER A 76 1.67 -3.23 7.90
CA SER A 76 1.58 -4.01 6.67
C SER A 76 0.39 -3.63 5.79
N GLY A 77 0.48 -3.92 4.49
CA GLY A 77 -0.65 -3.74 3.57
C GLY A 77 -1.88 -4.60 3.91
N SER A 78 -1.68 -5.73 4.57
CA SER A 78 -2.77 -6.58 5.07
C SER A 78 -3.53 -5.92 6.22
N ASP A 79 -2.83 -5.18 7.09
CA ASP A 79 -3.47 -4.40 8.17
C ASP A 79 -4.27 -3.24 7.59
N VAL A 80 -3.73 -2.55 6.56
CA VAL A 80 -4.46 -1.50 5.83
C VAL A 80 -5.73 -2.06 5.20
N ALA A 81 -5.65 -3.20 4.51
CA ALA A 81 -6.82 -3.84 3.92
C ALA A 81 -7.86 -4.24 4.98
N SER A 82 -7.41 -4.71 6.15
CA SER A 82 -8.30 -5.03 7.27
C SER A 82 -9.01 -3.78 7.81
N ALA A 83 -8.31 -2.64 7.90
CA ALA A 83 -8.90 -1.36 8.29
C ALA A 83 -9.93 -0.86 7.25
N LEU A 84 -9.69 -1.10 5.95
CA LEU A 84 -10.66 -0.80 4.89
C LEU A 84 -11.94 -1.62 5.06
N PHE A 85 -11.82 -2.93 5.27
CA PHE A 85 -12.99 -3.80 5.52
C PHE A 85 -13.74 -3.45 6.80
N ALA A 86 -13.04 -2.94 7.81
CA ALA A 86 -13.65 -2.48 9.06
C ALA A 86 -14.32 -1.09 8.94
N GLY A 87 -14.19 -0.40 7.79
CA GLY A 87 -14.69 0.96 7.59
C GLY A 87 -13.94 2.02 8.41
N ALA A 88 -12.72 1.70 8.89
CA ALA A 88 -11.88 2.66 9.60
C ALA A 88 -11.19 3.65 8.64
N ILE A 89 -11.02 3.27 7.38
CA ILE A 89 -10.49 4.07 6.28
C ILE A 89 -11.40 3.93 5.06
N ASP A 90 -11.31 4.87 4.13
CA ASP A 90 -12.10 4.92 2.90
C ASP A 90 -11.27 4.48 1.68
N VAL A 91 -9.97 4.76 1.70
CA VAL A 91 -9.02 4.37 0.65
C VAL A 91 -7.81 3.68 1.29
N ALA A 92 -7.38 2.59 0.70
CA ALA A 92 -6.14 1.92 1.03
C ALA A 92 -5.11 2.12 -0.08
N ALA A 93 -3.97 2.77 0.24
CA ALA A 93 -2.80 2.88 -0.62
C ALA A 93 -1.80 1.78 -0.23
N ILE A 94 -1.75 0.71 -1.01
CA ILE A 94 -1.03 -0.53 -0.68
C ILE A 94 -0.39 -1.15 -1.92
N GLY A 95 0.55 -2.07 -1.74
CA GLY A 95 1.12 -2.83 -2.84
C GLY A 95 0.14 -3.85 -3.46
N ASP A 96 0.52 -4.38 -4.60
CA ASP A 96 -0.28 -5.34 -5.37
C ASP A 96 -0.70 -6.60 -4.58
N ASN A 97 0.20 -7.24 -3.85
CA ASN A 97 -0.11 -8.47 -3.11
C ASN A 97 -1.31 -8.34 -2.16
N PRO A 98 -1.31 -7.38 -1.20
CA PRO A 98 -2.46 -7.21 -0.31
C PRO A 98 -3.73 -6.75 -1.05
N ALA A 99 -3.61 -5.97 -2.14
CA ALA A 99 -4.75 -5.54 -2.95
C ALA A 99 -5.40 -6.71 -3.71
N LEU A 100 -4.57 -7.56 -4.34
CA LEU A 100 -5.04 -8.77 -5.03
C LEU A 100 -5.75 -9.74 -4.07
N ARG A 101 -5.19 -9.93 -2.87
CA ARG A 101 -5.81 -10.76 -1.82
C ARG A 101 -7.11 -10.14 -1.31
N ALA A 102 -7.16 -8.83 -1.12
CA ALA A 102 -8.37 -8.12 -0.72
C ALA A 102 -9.50 -8.31 -1.76
N ARG A 103 -9.19 -8.14 -3.05
CA ARG A 103 -10.16 -8.37 -4.14
C ARG A 103 -10.60 -9.82 -4.23
N SER A 104 -9.67 -10.76 -4.05
CA SER A 104 -10.00 -12.21 -4.03
C SER A 104 -10.95 -12.56 -2.89
N ARG A 105 -10.83 -11.88 -1.74
CA ARG A 105 -11.68 -12.08 -0.57
C ARG A 105 -13.08 -11.45 -0.72
N ASP A 106 -13.15 -10.24 -1.28
CA ASP A 106 -14.40 -9.49 -1.42
C ASP A 106 -14.51 -8.81 -2.79
N PRO A 107 -15.51 -9.21 -3.61
CA PRO A 107 -15.75 -8.59 -4.92
C PRO A 107 -16.18 -7.11 -4.86
N LYS A 108 -16.46 -6.56 -3.68
CA LYS A 108 -16.74 -5.14 -3.49
C LYS A 108 -15.49 -4.27 -3.50
N VAL A 109 -14.30 -4.86 -3.46
CA VAL A 109 -13.06 -4.10 -3.57
C VAL A 109 -12.92 -3.55 -4.98
N VAL A 110 -12.79 -2.23 -5.09
CA VAL A 110 -12.63 -1.47 -6.34
C VAL A 110 -11.19 -1.02 -6.46
N LEU A 111 -10.57 -1.20 -7.62
CA LEU A 111 -9.28 -0.62 -7.94
C LEU A 111 -9.50 0.81 -8.46
N LEU A 112 -8.96 1.78 -7.75
CA LEU A 112 -9.07 3.20 -8.12
C LEU A 112 -8.02 3.58 -9.15
N ALA A 113 -6.76 3.19 -8.90
CA ALA A 113 -5.62 3.47 -9.78
C ALA A 113 -4.40 2.60 -9.41
N LEU A 114 -3.43 2.54 -10.31
CA LEU A 114 -2.05 2.15 -10.05
C LEU A 114 -1.23 3.44 -9.87
N ASP A 115 -0.71 3.70 -8.69
CA ASP A 115 0.05 4.92 -8.41
C ASP A 115 1.54 4.80 -8.73
N SER A 116 2.04 3.56 -8.86
CA SER A 116 3.36 3.24 -9.36
C SER A 116 3.38 1.88 -10.04
N ILE A 117 4.32 1.69 -10.97
CA ILE A 117 4.51 0.44 -11.70
C ILE A 117 6.00 0.08 -11.72
N SER A 118 6.32 -1.16 -12.04
CA SER A 118 7.70 -1.63 -12.28
C SER A 118 8.65 -1.43 -11.10
N SER A 119 8.12 -1.23 -9.89
CA SER A 119 8.95 -1.14 -8.69
C SER A 119 9.71 -2.45 -8.47
N ASP A 120 11.02 -2.35 -8.19
CA ASP A 120 11.89 -3.52 -8.05
C ASP A 120 11.93 -4.05 -6.61
N ALA A 121 12.30 -5.32 -6.49
CA ALA A 121 12.64 -5.96 -5.22
C ALA A 121 13.92 -6.78 -5.42
N TRP A 122 14.85 -6.65 -4.48
CA TRP A 122 16.19 -7.20 -4.57
C TRP A 122 16.41 -8.31 -3.55
N LEU A 123 16.93 -9.43 -4.02
CA LEU A 123 17.46 -10.50 -3.18
C LEU A 123 18.90 -10.17 -2.78
N VAL A 124 19.12 -9.91 -1.51
CA VAL A 124 20.42 -9.49 -0.96
C VAL A 124 20.98 -10.60 -0.09
N GLY A 125 22.24 -11.00 -0.33
CA GLY A 125 22.97 -12.02 0.42
C GLY A 125 23.76 -11.47 1.59
N ALA A 126 24.13 -12.34 2.54
CA ALA A 126 25.05 -12.02 3.62
C ALA A 126 26.45 -11.72 3.08
N LYS A 127 27.22 -10.89 3.79
CA LYS A 127 28.63 -10.62 3.46
C LYS A 127 29.46 -11.90 3.50
N GLY A 128 30.21 -12.15 2.40
CA GLY A 128 31.00 -13.37 2.26
C GLY A 128 30.17 -14.64 2.08
N GLY A 129 28.85 -14.50 1.95
CA GLY A 129 27.94 -15.57 1.61
C GLY A 129 27.77 -15.78 0.11
N PRO A 130 26.71 -16.48 -0.32
CA PRO A 130 26.39 -16.68 -1.73
C PRO A 130 26.23 -15.36 -2.50
N THR A 131 26.76 -15.30 -3.70
CA THR A 131 26.65 -14.17 -4.64
C THR A 131 25.70 -14.46 -5.80
N ASP A 132 25.17 -15.68 -5.85
CA ASP A 132 24.14 -16.12 -6.79
C ASP A 132 23.09 -16.98 -6.09
N ILE A 133 21.94 -17.16 -6.76
CA ILE A 133 20.79 -17.85 -6.17
C ILE A 133 21.04 -19.36 -6.02
N GLN A 134 21.94 -19.98 -6.83
CA GLN A 134 22.29 -21.39 -6.73
C GLN A 134 23.00 -21.69 -5.41
N GLY A 135 23.81 -20.75 -4.90
CA GLY A 135 24.48 -20.85 -3.62
C GLY A 135 23.53 -20.83 -2.40
N LEU A 136 22.25 -20.52 -2.62
CA LEU A 136 21.21 -20.55 -1.57
C LEU A 136 20.51 -21.91 -1.45
N VAL A 137 20.84 -22.92 -2.26
CA VAL A 137 20.24 -24.25 -2.15
C VAL A 137 20.51 -24.84 -0.77
N GLY A 138 19.47 -25.32 -0.11
CA GLY A 138 19.50 -25.81 1.27
C GLY A 138 19.51 -24.74 2.36
N LYS A 139 19.46 -23.46 1.99
CA LYS A 139 19.40 -22.29 2.87
C LYS A 139 18.01 -21.69 2.90
N ALA A 140 17.86 -20.58 3.63
CA ALA A 140 16.61 -19.84 3.71
C ALA A 140 16.79 -18.39 3.25
N VAL A 141 15.78 -17.91 2.52
CA VAL A 141 15.56 -16.50 2.23
C VAL A 141 14.49 -15.97 3.19
N THR A 142 14.69 -14.81 3.77
CA THR A 142 13.69 -14.20 4.65
C THR A 142 12.91 -13.11 3.92
N ALA A 143 11.61 -13.08 4.17
CA ALA A 143 10.69 -12.03 3.70
C ALA A 143 9.41 -12.04 4.54
N PRO A 144 8.78 -10.89 4.84
CA PRO A 144 7.50 -10.85 5.54
C PRO A 144 6.39 -11.47 4.69
N GLN A 145 5.69 -12.47 5.24
CA GLN A 145 4.67 -13.23 4.54
C GLN A 145 3.55 -12.33 3.99
N GLY A 146 3.07 -12.64 2.79
CA GLY A 146 1.95 -11.93 2.13
C GLY A 146 2.30 -10.54 1.59
N THR A 147 3.57 -10.14 1.64
CA THR A 147 4.06 -8.89 1.06
C THR A 147 4.64 -9.09 -0.34
N ILE A 148 4.95 -8.00 -1.04
CA ILE A 148 5.72 -8.04 -2.29
C ILE A 148 7.06 -8.77 -2.11
N ARG A 149 7.71 -8.63 -0.94
CA ARG A 149 9.00 -9.28 -0.67
C ARG A 149 8.88 -10.79 -0.62
N ASP A 150 7.81 -11.31 -0.03
CA ASP A 150 7.49 -12.75 -0.01
C ASP A 150 7.25 -13.27 -1.44
N ARG A 151 6.42 -12.56 -2.23
CA ARG A 151 6.20 -12.91 -3.63
C ARG A 151 7.49 -12.85 -4.43
N ALA A 152 8.27 -11.79 -4.31
CA ALA A 152 9.53 -11.62 -5.01
C ALA A 152 10.53 -12.74 -4.69
N ALA A 153 10.68 -13.11 -3.39
CA ALA A 153 11.52 -14.24 -3.01
C ALA A 153 11.12 -15.52 -3.74
N LYS A 154 9.84 -15.85 -3.76
CA LYS A 154 9.29 -17.03 -4.41
C LYS A 154 9.43 -16.98 -5.93
N GLN A 155 9.15 -15.83 -6.56
CA GLN A 155 9.28 -15.64 -8.01
C GLN A 155 10.74 -15.77 -8.47
N LEU A 156 11.71 -15.21 -7.74
CA LEU A 156 13.13 -15.33 -8.07
C LEU A 156 13.63 -16.77 -7.90
N ILE A 157 13.17 -17.48 -6.86
CA ILE A 157 13.48 -18.91 -6.66
C ILE A 157 12.88 -19.76 -7.78
N ASP A 158 11.66 -19.46 -8.22
CA ASP A 158 10.98 -20.16 -9.30
C ASP A 158 11.65 -19.89 -10.64
N ALA A 159 11.96 -18.65 -10.96
CA ALA A 159 12.69 -18.26 -12.16
C ALA A 159 14.07 -18.96 -12.29
N ALA A 160 14.71 -19.26 -11.16
CA ALA A 160 15.96 -20.03 -11.12
C ALA A 160 15.76 -21.55 -11.19
N GLY A 161 14.52 -22.07 -11.22
CA GLY A 161 14.22 -23.51 -11.18
C GLY A 161 14.56 -24.18 -9.84
N LEU A 162 14.47 -23.42 -8.73
CA LEU A 162 14.88 -23.86 -7.39
C LEU A 162 13.72 -23.98 -6.41
N THR A 163 12.47 -23.96 -6.88
CA THR A 163 11.26 -24.17 -6.09
C THR A 163 11.38 -25.47 -5.28
N GLY A 164 11.14 -25.40 -3.97
CA GLY A 164 11.31 -26.50 -3.03
C GLY A 164 12.74 -26.77 -2.56
N LYS A 165 13.77 -26.14 -3.16
CA LYS A 165 15.19 -26.28 -2.75
C LYS A 165 15.68 -25.13 -1.87
N ILE A 166 14.96 -24.01 -1.83
CA ILE A 166 15.22 -22.85 -0.99
C ILE A 166 13.94 -22.55 -0.20
N GLN A 167 14.05 -22.36 1.11
CA GLN A 167 12.91 -22.01 1.94
C GLN A 167 12.72 -20.50 2.00
N VAL A 168 11.47 -20.01 1.92
CA VAL A 168 11.13 -18.64 2.29
C VAL A 168 10.60 -18.64 3.72
N ARG A 169 11.19 -17.84 4.60
CA ARG A 169 10.80 -17.72 6.01
C ARG A 169 10.17 -16.37 6.29
N ASP A 170 9.08 -16.40 7.02
CA ASP A 170 8.40 -15.18 7.49
C ASP A 170 9.22 -14.52 8.61
N VAL A 171 9.90 -13.42 8.25
CA VAL A 171 10.67 -12.59 9.18
C VAL A 171 10.47 -11.12 8.79
N PRO A 172 10.11 -10.23 9.74
CA PRO A 172 9.98 -8.79 9.46
C PRO A 172 11.27 -8.20 8.89
N THR A 173 11.14 -7.18 8.04
CA THR A 173 12.28 -6.60 7.31
C THR A 173 13.39 -6.08 8.23
N PRO A 174 13.12 -5.35 9.35
CA PRO A 174 14.17 -4.86 10.23
C PRO A 174 14.98 -6.02 10.85
N GLU A 175 14.32 -7.08 11.30
CA GLU A 175 14.95 -8.27 11.87
C GLU A 175 15.73 -9.03 10.80
N SER A 176 15.21 -9.09 9.57
CA SER A 176 15.91 -9.72 8.44
C SER A 176 17.22 -8.98 8.12
N ILE A 177 17.22 -7.65 8.09
CA ILE A 177 18.41 -6.84 7.85
C ILE A 177 19.43 -6.98 9.01
N ALA A 178 18.95 -6.99 10.26
CA ALA A 178 19.80 -7.20 11.42
C ALA A 178 20.42 -8.60 11.40
N GLY A 179 19.64 -9.64 11.09
CA GLY A 179 20.11 -11.02 10.97
C GLY A 179 21.09 -11.22 9.81
N LEU A 180 20.85 -10.56 8.68
CA LEU A 180 21.77 -10.53 7.54
C LEU A 180 23.12 -9.90 7.94
N SER A 181 23.08 -8.79 8.69
CA SER A 181 24.26 -8.06 9.15
C SER A 181 25.07 -8.85 10.19
N SER A 182 24.41 -9.67 11.01
CA SER A 182 25.06 -10.53 12.00
C SER A 182 25.49 -11.91 11.46
N GLY A 183 25.15 -12.23 10.20
CA GLY A 183 25.42 -13.53 9.59
C GLY A 183 24.49 -14.67 10.07
N GLN A 184 23.40 -14.35 10.74
CA GLN A 184 22.36 -15.31 11.15
C GLN A 184 21.36 -15.63 10.04
N ILE A 185 21.26 -14.77 9.04
CA ILE A 185 20.41 -14.91 7.85
C ILE A 185 21.31 -14.94 6.62
N ASP A 186 21.10 -15.91 5.72
CA ASP A 186 21.89 -16.08 4.51
C ASP A 186 21.51 -15.07 3.41
N ALA A 187 20.20 -14.77 3.27
CA ALA A 187 19.68 -13.82 2.30
C ALA A 187 18.30 -13.28 2.71
N THR A 188 17.99 -12.09 2.25
CA THR A 188 16.68 -11.45 2.44
C THR A 188 16.25 -10.69 1.20
N VAL A 189 14.93 -10.45 1.05
CA VAL A 189 14.41 -9.55 0.01
C VAL A 189 14.09 -8.20 0.62
N VAL A 190 14.58 -7.16 -0.02
CA VAL A 190 14.35 -5.75 0.33
C VAL A 190 13.87 -4.95 -0.88
N THR A 191 13.33 -3.76 -0.65
CA THR A 191 12.82 -2.84 -1.68
C THR A 191 13.39 -1.44 -1.47
N GLY A 192 13.40 -0.63 -2.53
CA GLY A 192 13.80 0.78 -2.48
C GLY A 192 15.25 0.99 -2.05
N ALA A 193 15.53 2.13 -1.46
CA ALA A 193 16.88 2.56 -1.07
C ALA A 193 17.63 1.56 -0.17
N SER A 194 16.92 0.75 0.62
CA SER A 194 17.53 -0.25 1.49
C SER A 194 18.38 -1.28 0.75
N ALA A 195 18.03 -1.61 -0.50
CA ALA A 195 18.81 -2.54 -1.33
C ALA A 195 20.19 -1.95 -1.67
N ILE A 196 20.18 -0.71 -2.12
CA ILE A 196 21.40 0.02 -2.52
C ILE A 196 22.27 0.34 -1.30
N GLU A 197 21.64 0.72 -0.18
CA GLU A 197 22.35 0.93 1.09
C GLU A 197 23.07 -0.35 1.57
N LEU A 198 22.42 -1.51 1.46
CA LEU A 198 23.06 -2.78 1.80
C LEU A 198 24.20 -3.10 0.82
N GLN A 199 24.03 -2.83 -0.48
CA GLN A 199 25.07 -3.03 -1.48
C GLN A 199 26.29 -2.12 -1.19
N ASP A 200 26.08 -0.85 -0.88
CA ASP A 200 27.14 0.10 -0.48
C ASP A 200 27.90 -0.38 0.76
N LYS A 201 27.19 -1.02 1.69
CA LYS A 201 27.79 -1.68 2.86
C LYS A 201 28.51 -3.00 2.54
N GLY A 202 28.53 -3.43 1.29
CA GLY A 202 29.24 -4.63 0.82
C GLY A 202 28.44 -5.94 0.94
N PHE A 203 27.11 -5.88 1.03
CA PHE A 203 26.24 -7.04 0.88
C PHE A 203 25.97 -7.29 -0.60
N PRO A 204 26.12 -8.52 -1.13
CA PRO A 204 25.92 -8.79 -2.54
C PRO A 204 24.43 -8.73 -2.91
N ILE A 205 24.09 -8.03 -3.99
CA ILE A 205 22.80 -8.20 -4.66
C ILE A 205 22.89 -9.48 -5.49
N ILE A 206 22.15 -10.50 -5.08
CA ILE A 206 22.12 -11.83 -5.73
C ILE A 206 21.27 -11.76 -6.99
N ASP A 207 20.05 -11.17 -6.89
CA ASP A 207 19.10 -11.09 -7.98
C ASP A 207 18.07 -9.95 -7.74
N SER A 208 17.24 -9.64 -8.74
CA SER A 208 16.12 -8.70 -8.60
C SER A 208 14.98 -9.03 -9.57
N LEU A 209 13.77 -8.55 -9.28
CA LEU A 209 12.60 -8.75 -10.14
C LEU A 209 12.84 -8.17 -11.54
N SER A 210 13.43 -6.99 -11.65
CA SER A 210 13.67 -6.30 -12.91
C SER A 210 14.56 -7.08 -13.86
N ARG A 211 15.51 -7.89 -13.36
CA ARG A 211 16.37 -8.76 -14.18
C ARG A 211 15.58 -9.85 -14.92
N HIS A 212 14.39 -10.17 -14.45
CA HIS A 212 13.49 -11.17 -15.03
C HIS A 212 12.29 -10.53 -15.76
N GLY A 213 12.31 -9.21 -15.99
CA GLY A 213 11.18 -8.49 -16.58
C GLY A 213 9.94 -8.43 -15.66
N LEU A 214 10.12 -8.74 -14.38
CA LEU A 214 9.09 -8.67 -13.35
C LEU A 214 9.14 -7.32 -12.63
N GLY A 215 8.07 -7.00 -11.92
CA GLY A 215 7.97 -5.80 -11.10
C GLY A 215 6.77 -5.87 -10.17
N SER A 216 6.61 -4.85 -9.37
CA SER A 216 5.43 -4.66 -8.53
C SER A 216 4.74 -3.35 -8.84
N THR A 217 3.48 -3.26 -8.45
CA THR A 217 2.66 -2.06 -8.62
C THR A 217 2.20 -1.54 -7.26
N GLY A 218 2.19 -0.22 -7.13
CA GLY A 218 1.44 0.46 -6.08
C GLY A 218 -0.02 0.53 -6.49
N THR A 219 -0.92 0.25 -5.58
CA THR A 219 -2.36 0.20 -5.84
C THR A 219 -3.13 1.08 -4.87
N ASN A 220 -4.17 1.72 -5.37
CA ASN A 220 -5.14 2.40 -4.53
C ASN A 220 -6.48 1.68 -4.66
N ILE A 221 -7.01 1.19 -3.56
CA ILE A 221 -8.28 0.46 -3.52
C ILE A 221 -9.27 1.07 -2.53
N THR A 222 -10.55 0.87 -2.80
CA THR A 222 -11.67 1.24 -1.93
C THR A 222 -12.74 0.16 -1.97
N LEU A 223 -13.86 0.36 -1.25
CA LEU A 223 -15.04 -0.49 -1.36
C LEU A 223 -16.10 0.16 -2.26
N SER A 224 -16.87 -0.64 -3.01
CA SER A 224 -17.95 -0.14 -3.87
C SER A 224 -19.01 0.62 -3.08
N THR A 225 -19.23 0.28 -1.80
CA THR A 225 -20.13 1.02 -0.92
C THR A 225 -19.70 2.47 -0.71
N PHE A 226 -18.40 2.78 -0.79
CA PHE A 226 -17.90 4.13 -0.70
C PHE A 226 -18.09 4.88 -2.04
N THR A 227 -17.76 4.25 -3.17
CA THR A 227 -17.97 4.86 -4.50
C THR A 227 -19.45 5.02 -4.84
N ASP A 228 -20.32 4.14 -4.35
CA ASP A 228 -21.78 4.27 -4.50
C ASP A 228 -22.31 5.48 -3.73
N ALA A 229 -21.75 5.77 -2.56
CA ALA A 229 -22.10 6.96 -1.76
C ALA A 229 -21.47 8.26 -2.32
N HIS A 230 -20.35 8.16 -3.05
CA HIS A 230 -19.59 9.26 -3.63
C HIS A 230 -19.28 9.01 -5.11
N PRO A 231 -20.25 9.14 -6.03
CA PRO A 231 -20.12 8.73 -7.43
C PRO A 231 -18.97 9.40 -8.21
N GLU A 232 -18.64 10.66 -7.87
CA GLU A 232 -17.57 11.43 -8.53
C GLU A 232 -16.17 11.06 -8.02
N PHE A 233 -16.09 10.28 -6.92
CA PHE A 233 -14.83 10.05 -6.22
C PHE A 233 -13.81 9.28 -7.05
N ALA A 234 -14.23 8.18 -7.69
CA ALA A 234 -13.31 7.32 -8.43
C ALA A 234 -12.61 8.08 -9.57
N ASP A 235 -13.35 8.90 -10.32
CA ASP A 235 -12.79 9.68 -11.41
C ASP A 235 -11.92 10.83 -10.90
N SER A 236 -12.29 11.47 -9.79
CA SER A 236 -11.47 12.49 -9.14
C SER A 236 -10.17 11.91 -8.61
N TRP A 237 -10.20 10.70 -8.02
CA TRP A 237 -9.01 10.00 -7.58
C TRP A 237 -8.05 9.68 -8.73
N ARG A 238 -8.58 9.18 -9.85
CA ARG A 238 -7.78 8.89 -11.06
C ARG A 238 -7.10 10.15 -11.59
N ARG A 239 -7.84 11.27 -11.66
CA ARG A 239 -7.25 12.56 -12.02
C ARG A 239 -6.17 13.01 -11.04
N ALA A 240 -6.39 12.80 -9.75
CA ALA A 240 -5.41 13.13 -8.71
C ALA A 240 -4.12 12.31 -8.88
N VAL A 241 -4.21 11.00 -9.08
CA VAL A 241 -3.04 10.13 -9.33
C VAL A 241 -2.31 10.55 -10.61
N THR A 242 -3.05 10.83 -11.69
CA THR A 242 -2.47 11.36 -12.95
C THR A 242 -1.71 12.67 -12.71
N ALA A 243 -2.31 13.63 -12.00
CA ALA A 243 -1.69 14.92 -11.73
C ALA A 243 -0.45 14.79 -10.82
N VAL A 244 -0.51 13.93 -9.81
CA VAL A 244 0.63 13.65 -8.92
C VAL A 244 1.77 13.02 -9.70
N ASN A 245 1.51 11.99 -10.49
CA ASN A 245 2.55 11.30 -11.26
C ASN A 245 3.15 12.19 -12.36
N THR A 246 2.34 13.03 -13.01
CA THR A 246 2.83 14.05 -13.93
C THR A 246 3.79 15.01 -13.21
N ASN A 247 3.39 15.52 -12.04
CA ASN A 247 4.24 16.42 -11.26
C ASN A 247 5.54 15.74 -10.80
N ILE A 248 5.49 14.46 -10.40
CA ILE A 248 6.68 13.68 -10.06
C ILE A 248 7.62 13.56 -11.26
N THR A 249 7.10 13.20 -12.44
CA THR A 249 7.94 13.02 -13.62
C THR A 249 8.58 14.32 -14.11
N GLU A 250 7.87 15.43 -14.02
CA GLU A 250 8.37 16.75 -14.37
C GLU A 250 9.39 17.31 -13.34
N ASN A 251 9.27 16.89 -12.07
CA ASN A 251 10.11 17.37 -10.97
C ASN A 251 10.83 16.20 -10.26
N PHE A 252 11.34 15.24 -11.02
CA PHE A 252 11.84 13.97 -10.48
C PHE A 252 13.00 14.14 -9.50
N ASP A 253 13.93 15.04 -9.76
CA ASP A 253 15.07 15.33 -8.86
C ASP A 253 14.59 15.89 -7.51
N ASP A 254 13.58 16.76 -7.51
CA ASP A 254 12.99 17.29 -6.28
C ASP A 254 12.21 16.21 -5.52
N TYR A 255 11.49 15.34 -6.24
CA TYR A 255 10.80 14.20 -5.66
C TYR A 255 11.76 13.24 -4.94
N VAL A 256 12.82 12.76 -5.61
CA VAL A 256 13.77 11.83 -4.98
C VAL A 256 14.55 12.49 -3.83
N THR A 257 14.79 13.80 -3.91
CA THR A 257 15.39 14.56 -2.82
C THR A 257 14.47 14.59 -1.60
N TRP A 258 13.18 14.83 -1.81
CA TRP A 258 12.19 14.80 -0.76
C TRP A 258 12.03 13.40 -0.15
N VAL A 259 12.01 12.34 -0.97
CA VAL A 259 11.96 10.94 -0.49
C VAL A 259 13.17 10.67 0.42
N ALA A 260 14.39 11.04 -0.03
CA ALA A 260 15.60 10.84 0.76
C ALA A 260 15.53 11.53 2.14
N GLN A 261 14.99 12.76 2.18
CA GLN A 261 14.81 13.52 3.43
C GLN A 261 13.73 12.87 4.34
N THR A 262 12.62 12.44 3.77
CA THR A 262 11.49 11.84 4.50
C THR A 262 11.87 10.49 5.10
N ASP A 263 12.60 9.67 4.34
CA ASP A 263 13.01 8.33 4.76
C ASP A 263 14.30 8.34 5.57
N GLY A 264 14.98 9.50 5.68
CA GLY A 264 16.25 9.63 6.42
C GLY A 264 17.40 8.82 5.78
N THR A 265 17.42 8.69 4.46
CA THR A 265 18.42 7.94 3.70
C THR A 265 19.22 8.85 2.77
N GLN A 266 20.29 8.33 2.15
CA GLN A 266 21.09 9.09 1.22
C GLN A 266 20.40 9.26 -0.12
N LEU A 267 20.48 10.45 -0.71
CA LEU A 267 19.88 10.78 -2.00
C LEU A 267 20.32 9.82 -3.12
N GLU A 268 21.60 9.45 -3.13
CA GLU A 268 22.13 8.52 -4.15
C GLU A 268 21.46 7.16 -4.10
N PHE A 269 21.14 6.66 -2.90
CA PHE A 269 20.44 5.36 -2.77
C PHE A 269 19.00 5.43 -3.31
N VAL A 270 18.31 6.55 -3.10
CA VAL A 270 16.99 6.79 -3.68
C VAL A 270 17.09 6.89 -5.21
N LYS A 271 18.04 7.66 -5.73
CA LYS A 271 18.24 7.82 -7.19
C LYS A 271 18.56 6.50 -7.90
N GLU A 272 19.29 5.61 -7.22
CA GLU A 272 19.61 4.28 -7.80
C GLU A 272 18.45 3.29 -7.70
N SER A 273 17.56 3.43 -6.72
CA SER A 273 16.47 2.49 -6.49
C SER A 273 15.11 2.91 -7.06
N THR A 274 14.97 4.15 -7.50
CA THR A 274 13.72 4.72 -8.02
C THR A 274 13.91 5.23 -9.44
N ARG A 275 12.94 5.01 -10.31
CA ARG A 275 12.97 5.43 -11.71
C ARG A 275 11.74 6.27 -12.05
N SER A 276 11.90 7.33 -12.83
CA SER A 276 10.78 8.20 -13.22
C SER A 276 9.68 7.48 -13.98
N HIS A 277 10.02 6.44 -14.75
CA HIS A 277 9.04 5.63 -15.48
C HIS A 277 8.15 4.75 -14.58
N GLU A 278 8.45 4.66 -13.28
CA GLU A 278 7.57 4.00 -12.32
C GLU A 278 6.28 4.81 -12.10
N PHE A 279 6.30 6.11 -12.38
CA PHE A 279 5.17 7.03 -12.21
C PHE A 279 4.52 7.32 -13.57
N ASN A 280 3.48 6.56 -13.89
CA ASN A 280 2.77 6.71 -15.16
C ASN A 280 1.64 7.73 -15.04
N THR A 281 1.39 8.47 -16.11
CA THR A 281 0.32 9.47 -16.17
C THR A 281 -1.07 8.87 -16.45
N GLU A 282 -1.15 7.60 -16.81
CA GLU A 282 -2.40 6.85 -16.95
C GLU A 282 -2.73 6.14 -15.65
N PRO A 283 -4.00 6.17 -15.18
CA PRO A 283 -4.41 5.47 -13.95
C PRO A 283 -4.24 3.94 -14.02
N PHE A 284 -4.32 3.38 -15.22
CA PHE A 284 -4.18 1.95 -15.49
C PHE A 284 -3.30 1.74 -16.73
N PRO A 285 -1.99 2.02 -16.65
CA PRO A 285 -1.10 1.82 -17.78
C PRO A 285 -1.03 0.33 -18.14
N ALA A 286 -1.02 0.00 -19.44
CA ALA A 286 -1.07 -1.38 -19.92
C ALA A 286 0.03 -2.25 -19.28
N GLN A 287 1.26 -1.74 -19.18
CA GLN A 287 2.36 -2.43 -18.52
C GLN A 287 2.07 -2.71 -17.04
N GLY A 288 1.47 -1.77 -16.32
CA GLY A 288 1.10 -1.95 -14.91
C GLY A 288 0.00 -2.99 -14.73
N VAL A 289 -0.99 -3.01 -15.62
CA VAL A 289 -2.06 -4.03 -15.61
C VAL A 289 -1.47 -5.42 -15.92
N ASP A 290 -0.55 -5.53 -16.88
CA ASP A 290 0.13 -6.79 -17.18
C ASP A 290 0.97 -7.29 -15.99
N GLN A 291 1.66 -6.40 -15.28
CA GLN A 291 2.40 -6.74 -14.05
C GLN A 291 1.47 -7.18 -12.92
N LEU A 292 0.33 -6.50 -12.75
CA LEU A 292 -0.67 -6.86 -11.76
C LEU A 292 -1.28 -8.23 -12.07
N GLU A 293 -1.53 -8.53 -13.36
CA GLU A 293 -2.03 -9.83 -13.80
C GLU A 293 -1.00 -10.95 -13.58
N ALA A 294 0.28 -10.72 -13.91
CA ALA A 294 1.35 -11.67 -13.62
C ALA A 294 1.52 -11.94 -12.10
N ALA A 295 1.35 -10.90 -11.27
CA ALA A 295 1.32 -11.06 -9.82
C ALA A 295 0.12 -11.90 -9.36
N TYR A 296 -1.06 -11.66 -9.94
CA TYR A 296 -2.28 -12.42 -9.66
C TYR A 296 -2.12 -13.91 -10.05
N GLU A 297 -1.61 -14.18 -11.25
CA GLU A 297 -1.39 -15.56 -11.71
C GLU A 297 -0.46 -16.32 -10.78
N PHE A 298 0.63 -15.67 -10.35
CA PHE A 298 1.56 -16.25 -9.39
C PHE A 298 0.90 -16.56 -8.05
N LEU A 299 0.16 -15.61 -7.46
CA LEU A 299 -0.54 -15.78 -6.18
C LEU A 299 -1.65 -16.83 -6.27
N ASN A 300 -2.33 -16.93 -7.41
CA ASN A 300 -3.34 -17.94 -7.65
C ASN A 300 -2.72 -19.34 -7.73
N ALA A 301 -1.61 -19.50 -8.42
CA ALA A 301 -0.86 -20.75 -8.51
C ALA A 301 -0.25 -21.18 -7.16
N ASP A 302 0.20 -20.22 -6.34
CA ASP A 302 0.70 -20.44 -4.96
C ASP A 302 -0.43 -20.77 -3.95
N GLY A 303 -1.71 -20.72 -4.37
CA GLY A 303 -2.85 -20.95 -3.49
C GLY A 303 -3.09 -19.84 -2.47
N SER A 304 -2.59 -18.65 -2.73
CA SER A 304 -2.67 -17.48 -1.82
C SER A 304 -3.97 -16.70 -1.97
N LEU A 305 -4.79 -16.98 -3.00
CA LEU A 305 -6.05 -16.29 -3.27
C LEU A 305 -7.25 -17.16 -2.88
N GLU A 306 -8.28 -16.53 -2.31
CA GLU A 306 -9.50 -17.22 -1.86
C GLU A 306 -10.44 -17.50 -3.04
N ASN A 307 -10.61 -16.53 -3.94
CA ASN A 307 -11.49 -16.63 -5.11
C ASN A 307 -10.78 -16.10 -6.36
N GLN A 308 -11.15 -16.63 -7.52
CA GLN A 308 -10.65 -16.18 -8.81
C GLN A 308 -11.49 -15.03 -9.36
N TYR A 309 -10.83 -14.13 -10.09
CA TYR A 309 -11.45 -12.99 -10.79
C TYR A 309 -10.57 -12.54 -11.95
N SER A 310 -11.12 -11.71 -12.84
CA SER A 310 -10.35 -11.09 -13.92
C SER A 310 -9.70 -9.80 -13.43
N VAL A 311 -8.38 -9.73 -13.49
CA VAL A 311 -7.60 -8.52 -13.15
C VAL A 311 -7.90 -7.41 -14.16
N ARG A 312 -8.01 -7.74 -15.46
CA ARG A 312 -8.31 -6.75 -16.51
C ARG A 312 -9.69 -6.12 -16.31
N GLU A 313 -10.71 -6.92 -16.00
CA GLU A 313 -12.03 -6.39 -15.66
C GLU A 313 -11.99 -5.53 -14.42
N TRP A 314 -11.24 -5.93 -13.39
CA TRP A 314 -11.08 -5.15 -12.16
C TRP A 314 -10.38 -3.81 -12.41
N ALA A 315 -9.41 -3.75 -13.32
CA ALA A 315 -8.76 -2.51 -13.77
C ALA A 315 -9.63 -1.70 -14.76
N GLY A 316 -10.86 -2.15 -15.08
CA GLY A 316 -11.73 -1.46 -16.05
C GLY A 316 -11.25 -1.55 -17.49
N ALA A 317 -10.28 -2.41 -17.79
CA ALA A 317 -9.87 -2.71 -19.15
C ALA A 317 -10.95 -3.60 -19.79
N GLN A 318 -11.67 -3.06 -20.79
CA GLN A 318 -12.53 -3.90 -21.62
C GLN A 318 -11.66 -4.85 -22.43
N SER A 319 -11.99 -6.14 -22.39
CA SER A 319 -11.38 -7.20 -23.19
C SER A 319 -11.66 -7.02 -24.68
#